data_b735812c723670a329ceae66c7a696f9
#
_entry.id   b735812c723670a329ceae66c7a696f9
#
_cell.length_a   1.000
_cell.length_b   1.000
_cell.length_c   1.000
_cell.angle_alpha   90.00
_cell.angle_beta   90.00
_cell.angle_gamma   90.00
#
_symmetry.space_group_name_H-M   'P 1'
#
loop_
_entity.id
_entity.type
_entity.pdbx_description
1 polymer ?
#
loop_
_entity_poly.entity_id
_entity_poly.type
_entity_poly.pdbx_seq_one_letter_code
_entity_poly.pdbx_strand_id
1 'polypeptide(L)'
;MTRSTGTKGVRSETLRRSNLSSILATLRAASSVTRSELVETTGLTRSAVGSLIGELVEHGLAAETGAQHDGQRGRPSAMAVLDGSGFAALSFEIGVDGVAAAVVNLRGEVIDDARASRTRGPVPVEAKVDDLVSLANLI
;
A
#
# COMPACT_ATOMS: atom_id res chain seq x y z
N MET A 1 -28.54 -15.48 -31.50
CA MET A 1 -28.37 -15.71 -30.03
C MET A 1 -26.97 -15.28 -29.64
N THR A 2 -26.82 -14.04 -29.19
CA THR A 2 -25.49 -13.44 -28.89
C THR A 2 -25.28 -13.51 -27.39
N ARG A 3 -24.25 -14.24 -26.94
CA ARG A 3 -23.90 -14.44 -25.53
C ARG A 3 -23.30 -13.17 -24.93
N SER A 4 -24.04 -12.53 -24.02
CA SER A 4 -23.55 -11.45 -23.14
C SER A 4 -22.72 -12.06 -22.01
N THR A 5 -21.41 -12.27 -22.22
CA THR A 5 -20.51 -12.82 -21.20
C THR A 5 -19.56 -11.78 -20.61
N GLY A 6 -19.54 -10.53 -21.12
CA GLY A 6 -18.54 -9.52 -20.72
C GLY A 6 -18.82 -8.74 -19.43
N THR A 7 -20.09 -8.50 -19.10
CA THR A 7 -20.46 -7.54 -18.06
C THR A 7 -20.36 -8.09 -16.62
N LYS A 8 -20.51 -9.40 -16.44
CA LYS A 8 -20.51 -10.04 -15.12
C LYS A 8 -19.09 -10.18 -14.54
N GLY A 9 -18.10 -10.45 -15.39
CA GLY A 9 -16.69 -10.56 -14.99
C GLY A 9 -16.09 -9.22 -14.56
N VAL A 10 -16.38 -8.15 -15.28
CA VAL A 10 -15.88 -6.79 -14.98
C VAL A 10 -16.42 -6.26 -13.64
N ARG A 11 -17.70 -6.51 -13.34
CA ARG A 11 -18.29 -6.14 -12.04
C ARG A 11 -17.66 -6.90 -10.87
N SER A 12 -17.41 -8.19 -11.02
CA SER A 12 -16.78 -9.01 -9.98
C SER A 12 -15.36 -8.55 -9.69
N GLU A 13 -14.57 -8.24 -10.74
CA GLU A 13 -13.20 -7.76 -10.61
C GLU A 13 -13.14 -6.37 -9.96
N THR A 14 -14.04 -5.46 -10.33
CA THR A 14 -14.13 -4.13 -9.73
C THR A 14 -14.47 -4.20 -8.25
N LEU A 15 -15.43 -5.05 -7.86
CA LEU A 15 -15.79 -5.28 -6.46
C LEU A 15 -14.62 -5.89 -5.67
N ARG A 16 -13.92 -6.88 -6.25
CA ARG A 16 -12.76 -7.50 -5.61
C ARG A 16 -11.66 -6.46 -5.35
N ARG A 17 -11.33 -5.65 -6.36
CA ARG A 17 -10.33 -4.58 -6.24
C ARG A 17 -10.72 -3.54 -5.18
N SER A 18 -12.00 -3.15 -5.13
CA SER A 18 -12.52 -2.26 -4.10
C SER A 18 -12.38 -2.86 -2.69
N ASN A 19 -12.68 -4.15 -2.53
CA ASN A 19 -12.55 -4.85 -1.26
C ASN A 19 -11.10 -4.96 -0.80
N LEU A 20 -10.16 -5.29 -1.72
CA LEU A 20 -8.72 -5.31 -1.44
C LEU A 20 -8.24 -3.92 -0.99
N SER A 21 -8.65 -2.87 -1.70
CA SER A 21 -8.31 -1.48 -1.33
C SER A 21 -8.82 -1.11 0.06
N SER A 22 -10.03 -1.55 0.44
CA SER A 22 -10.62 -1.31 1.77
C SER A 22 -9.82 -2.01 2.87
N ILE A 23 -9.41 -3.25 2.65
CA ILE A 23 -8.57 -4.00 3.61
C ILE A 23 -7.19 -3.32 3.74
N LEU A 24 -6.53 -2.98 2.62
CA LEU A 24 -5.24 -2.30 2.65
C LEU A 24 -5.30 -0.94 3.36
N ALA A 25 -6.37 -0.17 3.15
CA ALA A 25 -6.59 1.09 3.84
C ALA A 25 -6.73 0.89 5.36
N THR A 26 -7.44 -0.14 5.79
CA THR A 26 -7.58 -0.49 7.22
C THR A 26 -6.25 -0.93 7.82
N LEU A 27 -5.50 -1.79 7.14
CA LEU A 27 -4.17 -2.23 7.57
C LEU A 27 -3.16 -1.07 7.64
N ARG A 28 -3.27 -0.10 6.73
CA ARG A 28 -2.42 1.09 6.73
C ARG A 28 -2.71 2.03 7.89
N ALA A 29 -3.99 2.14 8.28
CA ALA A 29 -4.41 3.01 9.38
C ALA A 29 -4.07 2.45 10.76
N ALA A 30 -3.83 1.13 10.87
CA ALA A 30 -3.55 0.46 12.12
C ALA A 30 -2.21 -0.29 12.05
N SER A 31 -1.50 -0.40 13.17
CA SER A 31 -0.24 -1.15 13.25
C SER A 31 -0.46 -2.66 13.06
N SER A 32 -1.62 -3.16 13.49
CA SER A 32 -2.05 -4.54 13.31
C SER A 32 -3.56 -4.64 13.48
N VAL A 33 -4.22 -5.57 12.78
CA VAL A 33 -5.69 -5.73 12.79
C VAL A 33 -6.03 -7.21 12.81
N THR A 34 -6.99 -7.59 13.64
CA THR A 34 -7.53 -8.95 13.63
C THR A 34 -8.49 -9.16 12.45
N ARG A 35 -8.69 -10.41 12.04
CA ARG A 35 -9.70 -10.73 11.02
C ARG A 35 -11.13 -10.33 11.44
N SER A 36 -11.42 -10.31 12.74
CA SER A 36 -12.74 -9.89 13.26
C SER A 36 -12.94 -8.39 13.10
N GLU A 37 -11.96 -7.59 13.45
CA GLU A 37 -11.97 -6.13 13.24
C GLU A 37 -12.08 -5.77 11.75
N LEU A 38 -11.41 -6.52 10.86
CA LEU A 38 -11.57 -6.34 9.42
C LEU A 38 -13.00 -6.62 8.96
N VAL A 39 -13.66 -7.67 9.49
CA VAL A 39 -15.07 -7.96 9.21
C VAL A 39 -15.96 -6.80 9.64
N GLU A 40 -15.76 -6.28 10.85
CA GLU A 40 -16.54 -5.16 11.40
C GLU A 40 -16.32 -3.86 10.61
N THR A 41 -15.06 -3.55 10.28
CA THR A 41 -14.71 -2.29 9.61
C THR A 41 -15.12 -2.28 8.13
N THR A 42 -14.97 -3.42 7.44
CA THR A 42 -15.24 -3.50 5.99
C THR A 42 -16.66 -3.95 5.65
N GLY A 43 -17.38 -4.55 6.60
CA GLY A 43 -18.69 -5.17 6.36
C GLY A 43 -18.63 -6.45 5.52
N LEU A 44 -17.42 -6.97 5.24
CA LEU A 44 -17.23 -8.20 4.47
C LEU A 44 -17.49 -9.44 5.34
N THR A 45 -17.82 -10.55 4.70
CA THR A 45 -17.95 -11.83 5.42
C THR A 45 -16.57 -12.33 5.89
N ARG A 46 -16.54 -13.12 6.95
CA ARG A 46 -15.30 -13.73 7.48
C ARG A 46 -14.55 -14.55 6.40
N SER A 47 -15.27 -15.26 5.55
CA SER A 47 -14.69 -16.01 4.44
C SER A 47 -14.05 -15.10 3.40
N ALA A 48 -14.70 -13.99 3.04
CA ALA A 48 -14.17 -13.01 2.10
C ALA A 48 -12.90 -12.34 2.66
N VAL A 49 -12.92 -11.89 3.91
CA VAL A 49 -11.74 -11.33 4.59
C VAL A 49 -10.58 -12.34 4.59
N GLY A 50 -10.84 -13.61 4.93
CA GLY A 50 -9.81 -14.66 4.93
C GLY A 50 -9.18 -14.86 3.56
N SER A 51 -10.00 -14.91 2.49
CA SER A 51 -9.52 -15.04 1.11
C SER A 51 -8.68 -13.84 0.66
N LEU A 52 -9.14 -12.62 0.95
CA LEU A 52 -8.46 -11.39 0.54
C LEU A 52 -7.15 -11.16 1.31
N ILE A 53 -7.11 -11.49 2.60
CA ILE A 53 -5.85 -11.46 3.38
C ILE A 53 -4.85 -12.48 2.82
N GLY A 54 -5.31 -13.72 2.52
CA GLY A 54 -4.45 -14.73 1.91
C GLY A 54 -3.83 -14.24 0.59
N GLU A 55 -4.62 -13.58 -0.26
CA GLU A 55 -4.14 -12.96 -1.50
C GLU A 55 -3.12 -11.85 -1.25
N LEU A 56 -3.36 -10.97 -0.29
CA LEU A 56 -2.41 -9.90 0.06
C LEU A 56 -1.09 -10.48 0.58
N VAL A 57 -1.14 -11.55 1.36
CA VAL A 57 0.06 -12.26 1.87
C VAL A 57 0.81 -12.92 0.72
N GLU A 58 0.11 -13.60 -0.19
CA GLU A 58 0.70 -14.23 -1.37
C GLU A 58 1.44 -13.22 -2.27
N HIS A 59 0.92 -12.00 -2.35
CA HIS A 59 1.53 -10.91 -3.12
C HIS A 59 2.55 -10.07 -2.31
N GLY A 60 2.85 -10.43 -1.07
CA GLY A 60 3.81 -9.70 -0.23
C GLY A 60 3.35 -8.29 0.18
N LEU A 61 2.04 -8.05 0.18
CA LEU A 61 1.43 -6.76 0.60
C LEU A 61 1.01 -6.77 2.07
N ALA A 62 0.80 -7.95 2.65
CA ALA A 62 0.48 -8.14 4.05
C ALA A 62 1.25 -9.33 4.63
N ALA A 63 1.38 -9.38 5.93
CA ALA A 63 1.88 -10.53 6.67
C ALA A 63 0.90 -10.89 7.80
N GLU A 64 0.79 -12.18 8.12
CA GLU A 64 0.11 -12.63 9.32
C GLU A 64 1.14 -12.82 10.43
N THR A 65 0.96 -12.12 11.53
CA THR A 65 1.79 -12.27 12.73
C THR A 65 1.10 -13.21 13.71
N GLY A 66 1.91 -13.87 14.56
CA GLY A 66 1.39 -14.78 15.60
C GLY A 66 0.39 -14.07 16.51
N ALA A 67 -0.56 -14.83 17.03
CA ALA A 67 -1.64 -14.35 17.87
C ALA A 67 -1.16 -13.64 19.14
N GLN A 68 -1.55 -12.41 19.35
CA GLN A 68 -1.46 -11.79 20.67
C GLN A 68 -2.51 -12.41 21.60
N HIS A 69 -2.09 -12.79 22.80
CA HIS A 69 -2.97 -13.25 23.87
C HIS A 69 -3.56 -12.02 24.57
N ASP A 70 -4.77 -11.65 24.20
CA ASP A 70 -5.52 -10.56 24.83
C ASP A 70 -6.28 -11.05 26.10
N GLY A 71 -5.73 -11.99 26.83
CA GLY A 71 -6.30 -12.41 28.10
C GLY A 71 -7.77 -12.89 28.11
N GLN A 72 -8.47 -12.80 26.99
CA GLN A 72 -9.84 -13.29 26.86
C GLN A 72 -9.85 -14.77 26.43
N ARG A 73 -10.77 -15.56 27.01
CA ARG A 73 -11.01 -16.96 26.66
C ARG A 73 -11.44 -17.07 25.19
N GLY A 74 -10.49 -17.42 24.31
CA GLY A 74 -10.73 -17.68 22.89
C GLY A 74 -9.47 -18.19 22.21
N ARG A 75 -9.62 -18.88 21.08
CA ARG A 75 -8.48 -19.29 20.24
C ARG A 75 -7.80 -18.01 19.76
N PRO A 76 -6.45 -17.87 19.90
CA PRO A 76 -5.71 -16.72 19.44
C PRO A 76 -6.06 -16.38 17.98
N SER A 77 -6.47 -15.15 17.71
CA SER A 77 -6.76 -14.70 16.34
C SER A 77 -5.47 -14.22 15.71
N ALA A 78 -5.12 -14.74 14.53
CA ALA A 78 -4.00 -14.21 13.76
C ALA A 78 -4.25 -12.73 13.45
N MET A 79 -3.21 -11.91 13.63
CA MET A 79 -3.23 -10.50 13.30
C MET A 79 -2.63 -10.29 11.92
N ALA A 80 -3.25 -9.46 11.12
CA ALA A 80 -2.74 -9.01 9.84
C ALA A 80 -2.05 -7.64 10.00
N VAL A 81 -0.93 -7.47 9.33
CA VAL A 81 -0.15 -6.23 9.27
C VAL A 81 0.21 -5.94 7.81
N LEU A 82 0.45 -4.67 7.47
CA LEU A 82 1.08 -4.37 6.17
C LEU A 82 2.51 -4.93 6.14
N ASP A 83 2.87 -5.59 5.04
CA ASP A 83 4.26 -5.91 4.75
C ASP A 83 4.92 -4.69 4.09
N GLY A 84 5.88 -4.08 4.78
CA GLY A 84 6.63 -2.93 4.26
C GLY A 84 7.84 -3.32 3.41
N SER A 85 8.18 -4.62 3.32
CA SER A 85 9.45 -5.07 2.73
C SER A 85 9.36 -5.35 1.22
N GLY A 86 8.18 -5.72 0.72
CA GLY A 86 8.01 -6.21 -0.65
C GLY A 86 7.84 -5.11 -1.71
N PHE A 87 7.42 -3.91 -1.32
CA PHE A 87 7.08 -2.83 -2.24
C PHE A 87 7.53 -1.47 -1.72
N ALA A 88 8.04 -0.66 -2.64
CA ALA A 88 8.34 0.74 -2.39
C ALA A 88 7.87 1.61 -3.55
N ALA A 89 7.60 2.87 -3.25
CA ALA A 89 7.26 3.89 -4.23
C ALA A 89 8.38 4.94 -4.25
N LEU A 90 8.83 5.29 -5.44
CA LEU A 90 9.71 6.42 -5.66
C LEU A 90 8.84 7.68 -5.82
N SER A 91 9.04 8.65 -4.95
CA SER A 91 8.34 9.92 -4.97
C SER A 91 9.30 11.07 -5.28
N PHE A 92 8.78 12.11 -5.92
CA PHE A 92 9.55 13.30 -6.28
C PHE A 92 8.84 14.55 -5.82
N GLU A 93 9.63 15.52 -5.38
CA GLU A 93 9.17 16.87 -5.07
C GLU A 93 9.95 17.87 -5.92
N ILE A 94 9.23 18.78 -6.57
CA ILE A 94 9.83 19.90 -7.31
C ILE A 94 9.46 21.19 -6.60
N GLY A 95 10.42 21.74 -5.88
CA GLY A 95 10.28 22.99 -5.15
C GLY A 95 10.83 24.20 -5.94
N VAL A 96 10.68 25.37 -5.33
CA VAL A 96 11.21 26.64 -5.85
C VAL A 96 12.75 26.67 -5.68
N ASP A 97 13.25 26.07 -4.63
CA ASP A 97 14.65 26.12 -4.21
C ASP A 97 15.42 24.82 -4.52
N GLY A 98 14.78 23.85 -5.20
CA GLY A 98 15.41 22.57 -5.51
C GLY A 98 14.42 21.46 -5.83
N VAL A 99 14.95 20.26 -5.87
CA VAL A 99 14.20 19.02 -6.09
C VAL A 99 14.55 18.00 -5.00
N ALA A 100 13.64 17.09 -4.71
CA ALA A 100 13.87 15.97 -3.81
C ALA A 100 13.33 14.68 -4.41
N ALA A 101 13.94 13.56 -4.03
CA ALA A 101 13.46 12.22 -4.30
C ALA A 101 13.44 11.42 -3.00
N ALA A 102 12.47 10.53 -2.83
CA ALA A 102 12.41 9.62 -1.69
C ALA A 102 11.83 8.27 -2.09
N VAL A 103 12.37 7.21 -1.51
CA VAL A 103 11.80 5.86 -1.57
C VAL A 103 10.97 5.63 -0.31
N VAL A 104 9.70 5.33 -0.50
CA VAL A 104 8.74 5.17 0.60
C VAL A 104 8.11 3.78 0.52
N ASN A 105 8.11 3.02 1.62
CA ASN A 105 7.47 1.71 1.67
C ASN A 105 5.94 1.79 1.82
N LEU A 106 5.26 0.64 1.80
CA LEU A 106 3.80 0.58 1.97
C LEU A 106 3.30 1.11 3.31
N ARG A 107 4.14 1.14 4.35
CA ARG A 107 3.80 1.69 5.66
C ARG A 107 3.89 3.21 5.69
N GLY A 108 4.44 3.84 4.63
CA GLY A 108 4.70 5.27 4.57
C GLY A 108 6.02 5.68 5.24
N GLU A 109 6.89 4.72 5.54
CA GLU A 109 8.22 4.98 6.08
C GLU A 109 9.16 5.34 4.93
N VAL A 110 9.92 6.41 5.08
CA VAL A 110 10.98 6.79 4.14
C VAL A 110 12.16 5.84 4.35
N ILE A 111 12.49 5.07 3.30
CA ILE A 111 13.60 4.11 3.30
C ILE A 111 14.90 4.84 2.97
N ASP A 112 14.84 5.73 1.99
CA ASP A 112 15.97 6.54 1.54
C ASP A 112 15.47 7.85 0.93
N ASP A 113 16.29 8.92 1.01
CA ASP A 113 15.96 10.20 0.38
C ASP A 113 17.22 10.96 -0.05
N ALA A 114 17.04 11.77 -1.08
CA ALA A 114 18.09 12.67 -1.57
C ALA A 114 17.46 14.02 -2.00
N ARG A 115 18.26 15.10 -1.86
CA ARG A 115 17.84 16.46 -2.21
C ARG A 115 18.95 17.18 -2.98
N ALA A 116 18.54 17.96 -3.96
CA ALA A 116 19.43 18.89 -4.67
C ALA A 116 18.87 20.31 -4.57
N SER A 117 19.63 21.19 -3.94
CA SER A 117 19.29 22.61 -3.81
C SER A 117 19.71 23.38 -5.05
N ARG A 118 18.90 24.34 -5.46
CA ARG A 118 19.20 25.25 -6.56
C ARG A 118 18.99 26.70 -6.13
N THR A 119 19.75 27.60 -6.75
CA THR A 119 19.50 29.05 -6.61
C THR A 119 18.15 29.40 -7.25
N ARG A 120 17.39 30.24 -6.58
CA ARG A 120 16.10 30.76 -7.09
C ARG A 120 16.29 31.43 -8.45
N GLY A 121 15.45 31.04 -9.39
CA GLY A 121 15.45 31.62 -10.74
C GLY A 121 14.72 30.73 -11.75
N PRO A 122 14.52 31.21 -12.98
CA PRO A 122 13.95 30.39 -14.04
C PRO A 122 14.92 29.26 -14.39
N VAL A 123 14.46 28.02 -14.27
CA VAL A 123 15.22 26.81 -14.61
C VAL A 123 14.47 26.07 -15.71
N PRO A 124 15.13 25.69 -16.82
CA PRO A 124 14.53 24.86 -17.85
C PRO A 124 13.96 23.55 -17.26
N VAL A 125 12.86 23.08 -17.82
CA VAL A 125 12.20 21.85 -17.34
C VAL A 125 13.14 20.67 -17.47
N GLU A 126 13.88 20.60 -18.55
CA GLU A 126 14.87 19.55 -18.84
C GLU A 126 15.90 19.42 -17.71
N ALA A 127 16.43 20.55 -17.23
CA ALA A 127 17.41 20.55 -16.15
C ALA A 127 16.81 20.10 -14.80
N LYS A 128 15.51 20.33 -14.57
CA LYS A 128 14.81 19.78 -13.39
C LYS A 128 14.62 18.28 -13.50
N VAL A 129 14.29 17.77 -14.68
CA VAL A 129 14.15 16.34 -14.94
C VAL A 129 15.49 15.63 -14.77
N ASP A 130 16.59 16.21 -15.30
CA ASP A 130 17.95 15.65 -15.14
C ASP A 130 18.36 15.54 -13.67
N ASP A 131 18.02 16.54 -12.84
CA ASP A 131 18.24 16.47 -11.40
C ASP A 131 17.44 15.35 -10.75
N LEU A 132 16.15 15.22 -11.09
CA LEU A 132 15.31 14.16 -10.53
C LEU A 132 15.83 12.76 -10.91
N VAL A 133 16.25 12.59 -12.17
CA VAL A 133 16.88 11.33 -12.63
C VAL A 133 18.18 11.06 -11.88
N SER A 134 18.98 12.11 -11.65
CA SER A 134 20.22 11.99 -10.89
C SER A 134 19.97 11.58 -9.45
N LEU A 135 18.97 12.17 -8.79
CA LEU A 135 18.56 11.80 -7.43
C LEU A 135 18.01 10.39 -7.36
N ALA A 136 17.18 9.99 -8.36
CA ALA A 136 16.62 8.64 -8.42
C ALA A 136 17.69 7.53 -8.59
N ASN A 137 18.81 7.85 -9.17
CA ASN A 137 19.94 6.92 -9.31
C ASN A 137 20.86 6.87 -8.08
N LEU A 138 20.64 7.76 -7.11
CA LEU A 138 21.46 7.88 -5.90
C LEU A 138 20.88 7.06 -4.74
N ILE A 139 19.54 6.83 -4.74
CA ILE A 139 18.75 6.19 -3.69
C ILE A 139 18.23 4.82 -4.06
#